data_50b652372681fcfb14844538ed296109
#
_entry.id   50b652372681fcfb14844538ed296109
#
_cell.length_a   1.000
_cell.length_b   1.000
_cell.length_c   1.000
_cell.angle_alpha   90.00
_cell.angle_beta   90.00
_cell.angle_gamma   90.00
#
_symmetry.space_group_name_H-M   'P 1'
#
loop_
_entity.id
_entity.type
_entity.pdbx_description
1 polymer ?
#
loop_
_entity_poly.entity_id
_entity_poly.type
_entity_poly.pdbx_seq_one_letter_code
_entity_poly.pdbx_strand_id
1 'polypeptide(L)'
;MINRTHASDVGPEDDGETVEVSGWAHEIRDLGGITFIVIRDRGGSIQATFKEDRSPELFEKAQQVGKEDVVTVTGEVEESGQAPGDRELVPENLEIVSEAESPLPLDVSKDIDSDLSTRLDNRFMDLRQPEVHSVFSLRSHLMESMEEWFDENGY
;
A
#
# COMPACT_ATOMS: atom_id res chain seq x y z
N MET A 1 -0.56 18.49 -14.01
CA MET A 1 -0.75 17.87 -12.67
C MET A 1 -1.04 16.41 -12.96
N ILE A 2 -0.14 15.52 -12.62
CA ILE A 2 -0.39 14.08 -12.71
C ILE A 2 -1.45 13.79 -11.64
N ASN A 3 -2.54 13.17 -12.04
CA ASN A 3 -3.63 12.84 -11.12
C ASN A 3 -3.20 11.58 -10.37
N ARG A 4 -2.86 11.72 -9.09
CA ARG A 4 -2.56 10.56 -8.24
C ARG A 4 -3.78 9.64 -8.19
N THR A 5 -3.57 8.38 -8.57
CA THR A 5 -4.60 7.34 -8.53
C THR A 5 -4.44 6.52 -7.24
N HIS A 6 -5.53 6.19 -6.57
CA HIS A 6 -5.46 5.25 -5.44
C HIS A 6 -5.29 3.83 -5.94
N ALA A 7 -4.57 3.01 -5.16
CA ALA A 7 -4.33 1.62 -5.50
C ALA A 7 -5.62 0.80 -5.71
N SER A 8 -6.71 1.18 -5.01
CA SER A 8 -8.04 0.56 -5.17
C SER A 8 -8.73 0.92 -6.48
N ASP A 9 -8.35 2.06 -7.08
CA ASP A 9 -9.01 2.61 -8.26
C ASP A 9 -8.32 2.16 -9.55
N VAL A 10 -7.27 1.35 -9.44
CA VAL A 10 -6.57 0.71 -10.55
C VAL A 10 -7.07 -0.72 -10.67
N GLY A 11 -7.68 -1.07 -11.80
CA GLY A 11 -8.19 -2.40 -12.11
C GLY A 11 -7.51 -3.04 -13.32
N PRO A 12 -7.84 -4.32 -13.63
CA PRO A 12 -7.38 -4.95 -14.85
C PRO A 12 -7.92 -4.26 -16.13
N GLU A 13 -9.02 -3.50 -16.00
CA GLU A 13 -9.61 -2.71 -17.09
C GLU A 13 -8.73 -1.54 -17.53
N ASP A 14 -7.77 -1.12 -16.69
CA ASP A 14 -6.81 -0.04 -16.98
C ASP A 14 -5.55 -0.55 -17.69
N ASP A 15 -5.55 -1.81 -18.17
CA ASP A 15 -4.42 -2.43 -18.88
C ASP A 15 -3.91 -1.53 -20.02
N GLY A 16 -2.62 -1.23 -20.02
CA GLY A 16 -1.96 -0.31 -20.96
C GLY A 16 -2.06 1.17 -20.57
N GLU A 17 -2.76 1.55 -19.50
CA GLU A 17 -2.78 2.93 -19.01
C GLU A 17 -1.58 3.23 -18.11
N THR A 18 -1.03 4.44 -18.22
CA THR A 18 0.02 4.92 -17.30
C THR A 18 -0.61 5.63 -16.12
N VAL A 19 -0.34 5.13 -14.91
CA VAL A 19 -0.85 5.71 -13.66
C VAL A 19 0.28 6.10 -12.71
N GLU A 20 -0.01 7.01 -11.78
CA GLU A 20 0.88 7.36 -10.67
C GLU A 20 0.23 6.95 -9.36
N VAL A 21 0.90 6.07 -8.62
CA VAL A 21 0.48 5.61 -7.30
C VAL A 21 1.53 6.01 -6.26
N SER A 22 1.07 6.57 -5.15
CA SER A 22 1.93 6.91 -4.01
C SER A 22 1.42 6.24 -2.75
N GLY A 23 2.32 5.65 -1.99
CA GLY A 23 1.97 4.94 -0.77
C GLY A 23 3.19 4.47 0.00
N TRP A 24 2.96 3.57 0.93
CA TRP A 24 4.01 2.91 1.71
C TRP A 24 4.47 1.62 1.02
N ALA A 25 5.79 1.40 0.96
CA ALA A 25 6.38 0.13 0.52
C ALA A 25 6.11 -0.95 1.59
N HIS A 26 4.96 -1.61 1.47
CA HIS A 26 4.43 -2.52 2.48
C HIS A 26 5.15 -3.87 2.52
N GLU A 27 5.38 -4.45 1.36
CA GLU A 27 6.11 -5.71 1.19
C GLU A 27 7.12 -5.57 0.05
N ILE A 28 8.33 -6.09 0.29
CA ILE A 28 9.41 -6.07 -0.69
C ILE A 28 9.92 -7.51 -0.82
N ARG A 29 9.97 -8.01 -2.06
CA ARG A 29 10.49 -9.33 -2.39
C ARG A 29 11.51 -9.21 -3.52
N ASP A 30 12.75 -9.64 -3.22
CA ASP A 30 13.83 -9.73 -4.21
C ASP A 30 14.04 -11.19 -4.60
N LEU A 31 13.94 -11.48 -5.89
CA LEU A 31 14.13 -12.83 -6.46
C LEU A 31 15.32 -12.89 -7.42
N GLY A 32 16.32 -12.02 -7.24
CA GLY A 32 17.53 -11.99 -8.04
C GLY A 32 17.27 -11.60 -9.50
N GLY A 33 17.31 -10.30 -9.79
CA GLY A 33 16.99 -9.73 -11.12
C GLY A 33 15.53 -9.27 -11.27
N ILE A 34 14.66 -9.57 -10.29
CA ILE A 34 13.30 -9.04 -10.21
C ILE A 34 13.02 -8.62 -8.77
N THR A 35 12.62 -7.38 -8.56
CA THR A 35 12.15 -6.86 -7.27
C THR A 35 10.69 -6.50 -7.36
N PHE A 36 9.88 -7.05 -6.45
CA PHE A 36 8.48 -6.71 -6.28
C PHE A 36 8.33 -5.79 -5.08
N ILE A 37 7.63 -4.68 -5.26
CA ILE A 37 7.26 -3.76 -4.18
C ILE A 37 5.74 -3.66 -4.17
N VAL A 38 5.12 -4.10 -3.07
CA VAL A 38 3.69 -3.88 -2.84
C VAL A 38 3.52 -2.51 -2.22
N ILE A 39 2.90 -1.60 -2.96
CA ILE A 39 2.60 -0.24 -2.52
C ILE A 39 1.20 -0.25 -1.92
N ARG A 40 1.10 0.17 -0.66
CA ARG A 40 -0.17 0.29 0.05
C ARG A 40 -0.51 1.74 0.28
N ASP A 41 -1.72 2.12 -0.04
CA ASP A 41 -2.30 3.40 0.34
C ASP A 41 -3.56 3.21 1.21
N ARG A 42 -4.36 4.27 1.38
CA ARG A 42 -5.61 4.20 2.15
C ARG A 42 -6.70 3.37 1.47
N GLY A 43 -6.64 3.22 0.14
CA GLY A 43 -7.66 2.54 -0.66
C GLY A 43 -7.39 1.06 -0.82
N GLY A 44 -6.11 0.66 -0.82
CA GLY A 44 -5.73 -0.72 -1.06
C GLY A 44 -4.25 -0.90 -1.28
N SER A 45 -3.89 -1.87 -2.10
CA SER A 45 -2.51 -2.13 -2.48
C SER A 45 -2.39 -2.53 -3.94
N ILE A 46 -1.23 -2.22 -4.53
CA ILE A 46 -0.87 -2.62 -5.88
C ILE A 46 0.60 -3.07 -5.91
N GLN A 47 0.89 -4.11 -6.68
CA GLN A 47 2.27 -4.58 -6.86
C GLN A 47 2.94 -3.82 -8.00
N ALA A 48 4.16 -3.34 -7.77
CA ALA A 48 5.04 -2.81 -8.79
C ALA A 48 6.20 -3.79 -9.01
N THR A 49 6.47 -4.14 -10.27
CA THR A 49 7.44 -5.18 -10.66
C THR A 49 8.62 -4.56 -11.39
N PHE A 50 9.77 -4.52 -10.71
CA PHE A 50 11.02 -3.97 -11.23
C PHE A 50 11.89 -5.10 -11.77
N LYS A 51 12.24 -5.05 -13.05
CA LYS A 51 13.07 -6.06 -13.72
C LYS A 51 14.39 -5.45 -14.13
N GLU A 52 15.52 -6.09 -13.77
CA GLU A 52 16.87 -5.66 -14.08
C GLU A 52 17.11 -5.57 -15.60
N ASP A 53 16.60 -6.54 -16.37
CA ASP A 53 16.74 -6.61 -17.82
C ASP A 53 15.96 -5.52 -18.57
N ARG A 54 14.87 -4.99 -17.97
CA ARG A 54 14.05 -3.92 -18.56
C ARG A 54 14.62 -2.53 -18.24
N SER A 55 15.01 -2.30 -17.00
CA SER A 55 15.61 -1.03 -16.54
C SER A 55 16.55 -1.24 -15.36
N PRO A 56 17.85 -1.43 -15.60
CA PRO A 56 18.83 -1.62 -14.53
C PRO A 56 18.83 -0.47 -13.51
N GLU A 57 18.67 0.78 -13.97
CA GLU A 57 18.68 1.97 -13.09
C GLU A 57 17.49 1.98 -12.12
N LEU A 58 16.28 1.64 -12.59
CA LEU A 58 15.10 1.55 -11.75
C LEU A 58 15.18 0.35 -10.81
N PHE A 59 15.74 -0.76 -11.28
CA PHE A 59 15.96 -1.94 -10.47
C PHE A 59 16.92 -1.65 -9.30
N GLU A 60 18.07 -1.02 -9.57
CA GLU A 60 19.00 -0.60 -8.51
C GLU A 60 18.34 0.37 -7.52
N LYS A 61 17.51 1.29 -7.99
CA LYS A 61 16.76 2.20 -7.13
C LYS A 61 15.72 1.47 -6.27
N ALA A 62 15.02 0.48 -6.85
CA ALA A 62 14.05 -0.34 -6.12
C ALA A 62 14.71 -1.15 -4.99
N GLN A 63 15.95 -1.57 -5.15
CA GLN A 63 16.72 -2.26 -4.10
C GLN A 63 17.09 -1.37 -2.91
N GLN A 64 17.01 -0.04 -3.06
CA GLN A 64 17.26 0.91 -1.97
C GLN A 64 16.01 1.17 -1.12
N VAL A 65 14.84 0.76 -1.60
CA VAL A 65 13.57 0.97 -0.89
C VAL A 65 13.50 0.08 0.34
N GLY A 66 13.25 0.67 1.48
CA GLY A 66 12.99 -0.02 2.75
C GLY A 66 11.48 -0.23 3.01
N LYS A 67 11.16 -1.14 3.94
CA LYS A 67 9.78 -1.33 4.39
C LYS A 67 9.25 -0.05 5.01
N GLU A 68 8.00 0.29 4.67
CA GLU A 68 7.27 1.48 5.11
C GLU A 68 7.89 2.81 4.62
N ASP A 69 8.86 2.78 3.71
CA ASP A 69 9.24 3.98 2.96
C ASP A 69 8.03 4.52 2.20
N VAL A 70 7.93 5.83 2.10
CA VAL A 70 6.94 6.47 1.24
C VAL A 70 7.51 6.57 -0.15
N VAL A 71 6.84 5.94 -1.10
CA VAL A 71 7.27 5.92 -2.50
C VAL A 71 6.18 6.42 -3.42
N THR A 72 6.59 6.99 -4.55
CA THR A 72 5.74 7.29 -5.70
C THR A 72 6.25 6.50 -6.89
N VAL A 73 5.38 5.72 -7.50
CA VAL A 73 5.66 4.94 -8.70
C VAL A 73 4.75 5.40 -9.81
N THR A 74 5.34 5.75 -10.95
CA THR A 74 4.62 5.95 -12.21
C THR A 74 4.94 4.78 -13.12
N GLY A 75 3.94 4.20 -13.73
CA GLY A 75 4.13 3.04 -14.61
C GLY A 75 2.87 2.64 -15.35
N GLU A 76 3.05 1.76 -16.32
CA GLU A 76 1.98 1.15 -17.09
C GLU A 76 1.31 0.04 -16.28
N VAL A 77 -0.01 -0.02 -16.31
CA VAL A 77 -0.78 -1.12 -15.72
C VAL A 77 -0.72 -2.30 -16.67
N GLU A 78 -0.32 -3.46 -16.18
CA GLU A 78 -0.38 -4.73 -16.93
C GLU A 78 -1.30 -5.72 -16.19
N GLU A 79 -2.19 -6.40 -16.94
CA GLU A 79 -2.96 -7.53 -16.41
C GLU A 79 -2.00 -8.67 -16.02
N SER A 80 -2.11 -9.17 -14.80
CA SER A 80 -1.22 -10.20 -14.27
C SER A 80 -1.93 -11.12 -13.30
N GLY A 81 -2.32 -12.30 -13.76
CA GLY A 81 -2.97 -13.32 -12.92
C GLY A 81 -2.11 -13.90 -11.79
N GLN A 82 -0.88 -13.42 -11.61
CA GLN A 82 0.02 -13.79 -10.50
C GLN A 82 0.12 -12.66 -9.45
N ALA A 83 -0.30 -11.45 -9.81
CA ALA A 83 -0.27 -10.30 -8.91
C ALA A 83 -1.60 -10.20 -8.12
N PRO A 84 -1.57 -9.65 -6.91
CA PRO A 84 -2.79 -9.40 -6.14
C PRO A 84 -3.76 -8.49 -6.91
N GLY A 85 -5.00 -8.97 -7.11
CA GLY A 85 -6.04 -8.26 -7.85
C GLY A 85 -5.87 -8.29 -9.36
N ASP A 86 -5.17 -9.29 -9.87
CA ASP A 86 -4.96 -9.59 -11.30
C ASP A 86 -4.35 -8.44 -12.11
N ARG A 87 -3.60 -7.54 -11.47
CA ARG A 87 -2.91 -6.42 -12.10
C ARG A 87 -1.61 -6.08 -11.37
N GLU A 88 -0.67 -5.53 -12.13
CA GLU A 88 0.58 -4.99 -11.59
C GLU A 88 1.00 -3.72 -12.33
N LEU A 89 1.86 -2.92 -11.70
CA LEU A 89 2.53 -1.80 -12.34
C LEU A 89 3.86 -2.25 -12.91
N VAL A 90 4.11 -1.90 -14.15
CA VAL A 90 5.42 -1.96 -14.76
C VAL A 90 6.04 -0.57 -14.69
N PRO A 91 6.99 -0.34 -13.76
CA PRO A 91 7.45 1.00 -13.44
C PRO A 91 8.24 1.65 -14.58
N GLU A 92 7.94 2.93 -14.84
CA GLU A 92 8.70 3.84 -15.67
C GLU A 92 9.49 4.83 -14.82
N ASN A 93 9.00 5.13 -13.61
CA ASN A 93 9.67 5.97 -12.63
C ASN A 93 9.40 5.49 -11.20
N LEU A 94 10.37 5.71 -10.33
CA LEU A 94 10.28 5.48 -8.89
C LEU A 94 10.87 6.68 -8.17
N GLU A 95 10.17 7.23 -7.20
CA GLU A 95 10.65 8.26 -6.29
C GLU A 95 10.51 7.79 -4.85
N ILE A 96 11.58 7.84 -4.07
CA ILE A 96 11.54 7.65 -2.62
C ILE A 96 11.29 9.03 -2.01
N VAL A 97 10.06 9.25 -1.57
CA VAL A 97 9.60 10.55 -1.03
C VAL A 97 10.09 10.75 0.41
N SER A 98 10.08 9.66 1.19
CA SER A 98 10.55 9.66 2.58
C SER A 98 10.96 8.26 3.00
N GLU A 99 12.12 8.17 3.59
CA GLU A 99 12.64 6.92 4.17
C GLU A 99 12.07 6.71 5.58
N ALA A 100 11.74 5.47 5.91
CA ALA A 100 11.32 5.06 7.24
C ALA A 100 12.53 4.76 8.13
N GLU A 101 12.38 5.01 9.43
CA GLU A 101 13.39 4.56 10.39
C GLU A 101 13.45 3.04 10.48
N SER A 102 14.65 2.46 10.44
CA SER A 102 14.86 1.02 10.56
C SER A 102 15.73 0.71 11.79
N PRO A 103 15.39 -0.31 12.60
CA PRO A 103 14.26 -1.22 12.45
C PRO A 103 12.91 -0.58 12.79
N LEU A 104 11.85 -1.05 12.13
CA LEU A 104 10.49 -0.62 12.44
C LEU A 104 10.07 -1.13 13.83
N PRO A 105 9.37 -0.31 14.65
CA PRO A 105 8.90 -0.75 15.96
C PRO A 105 7.79 -1.81 15.89
N LEU A 106 7.05 -1.84 14.77
CA LEU A 106 6.03 -2.85 14.45
C LEU A 106 6.17 -3.29 12.99
N ASP A 107 6.07 -4.59 12.73
CA ASP A 107 5.92 -5.09 11.35
C ASP A 107 4.42 -5.13 10.98
N VAL A 108 4.02 -4.18 10.15
CA VAL A 108 2.61 -4.05 9.71
C VAL A 108 2.25 -4.97 8.53
N SER A 109 3.22 -5.72 8.00
CA SER A 109 3.03 -6.67 6.89
C SER A 109 2.76 -8.10 7.37
N LYS A 110 2.77 -8.35 8.67
CA LYS A 110 2.59 -9.66 9.30
C LYS A 110 1.47 -9.65 10.32
N ASP A 111 1.09 -10.85 10.75
CA ASP A 111 0.17 -11.03 11.86
C ASP A 111 0.65 -10.29 13.12
N ILE A 112 -0.32 -9.89 13.95
CA ILE A 112 -0.05 -9.14 15.19
C ILE A 112 0.77 -10.00 16.15
N ASP A 113 2.06 -9.74 16.25
CA ASP A 113 3.02 -10.46 17.10
C ASP A 113 3.61 -9.60 18.23
N SER A 114 3.29 -8.31 18.24
CA SER A 114 3.81 -7.37 19.23
C SER A 114 2.92 -7.27 20.45
N ASP A 115 3.54 -7.07 21.62
CA ASP A 115 2.81 -6.84 22.87
C ASP A 115 1.96 -5.55 22.83
N LEU A 116 0.94 -5.48 23.68
CA LEU A 116 -0.02 -4.39 23.68
C LEU A 116 0.63 -3.02 23.98
N SER A 117 1.68 -2.98 24.82
CA SER A 117 2.37 -1.73 25.15
C SER A 117 3.03 -1.16 23.91
N THR A 118 3.83 -1.96 23.20
CA THR A 118 4.49 -1.56 21.96
C THR A 118 3.49 -1.10 20.90
N ARG A 119 2.36 -1.79 20.79
CA ARG A 119 1.27 -1.42 19.85
C ARG A 119 0.61 -0.09 20.21
N LEU A 120 0.40 0.17 21.51
CA LEU A 120 -0.18 1.44 21.97
C LEU A 120 0.79 2.61 21.78
N ASP A 121 2.07 2.40 22.05
CA ASP A 121 3.11 3.41 21.88
C ASP A 121 3.32 3.76 20.39
N ASN A 122 3.07 2.80 19.50
CA ASN A 122 3.19 2.97 18.05
C ASN A 122 1.83 2.85 17.33
N ARG A 123 0.79 3.43 17.93
CA ARG A 123 -0.60 3.27 17.47
C ARG A 123 -0.82 3.67 16.02
N PHE A 124 -0.12 4.66 15.52
CA PHE A 124 -0.17 5.11 14.13
C PHE A 124 0.24 4.02 13.12
N MET A 125 1.13 3.10 13.52
CA MET A 125 1.49 1.93 12.72
C MET A 125 0.51 0.78 12.95
N ASP A 126 0.12 0.52 14.20
CA ASP A 126 -0.82 -0.54 14.56
C ASP A 126 -2.16 -0.41 13.80
N LEU A 127 -2.64 0.83 13.60
CA LEU A 127 -3.84 1.13 12.83
C LEU A 127 -3.71 0.85 11.30
N ARG A 128 -2.51 0.58 10.80
CA ARG A 128 -2.29 0.19 9.41
C ARG A 128 -2.52 -1.31 9.17
N GLN A 129 -2.60 -2.10 10.24
CA GLN A 129 -2.94 -3.52 10.16
C GLN A 129 -4.43 -3.68 9.85
N PRO A 130 -4.82 -4.51 8.85
CA PRO A 130 -6.20 -4.65 8.42
C PRO A 130 -7.17 -5.05 9.54
N GLU A 131 -6.75 -5.96 10.42
CA GLU A 131 -7.54 -6.44 11.55
C GLU A 131 -7.84 -5.31 12.54
N VAL A 132 -6.84 -4.50 12.87
CA VAL A 132 -6.99 -3.36 13.78
C VAL A 132 -7.84 -2.27 13.13
N HIS A 133 -7.57 -1.96 11.87
CA HIS A 133 -8.35 -0.98 11.12
C HIS A 133 -9.83 -1.38 11.02
N SER A 134 -10.13 -2.66 10.79
CA SER A 134 -11.51 -3.18 10.69
C SER A 134 -12.34 -2.90 11.92
N VAL A 135 -11.75 -2.99 13.13
CA VAL A 135 -12.45 -2.68 14.40
C VAL A 135 -12.90 -1.22 14.43
N PHE A 136 -12.06 -0.29 13.98
CA PHE A 136 -12.40 1.13 13.96
C PHE A 136 -13.41 1.47 12.85
N SER A 137 -13.29 0.82 11.69
CA SER A 137 -14.26 0.97 10.60
C SER A 137 -15.64 0.49 11.04
N LEU A 138 -15.72 -0.68 11.68
CA LEU A 138 -16.98 -1.22 12.22
C LEU A 138 -17.59 -0.26 13.26
N ARG A 139 -16.76 0.26 14.17
CA ARG A 139 -17.19 1.23 15.17
C ARG A 139 -17.76 2.50 14.55
N SER A 140 -17.10 3.04 13.52
CA SER A 140 -17.59 4.23 12.79
C SER A 140 -18.97 3.97 12.19
N HIS A 141 -19.15 2.88 11.46
CA HIS A 141 -20.44 2.52 10.86
C HIS A 141 -21.54 2.30 11.90
N LEU A 142 -21.20 1.69 13.04
CA LEU A 142 -22.16 1.50 14.12
C LEU A 142 -22.64 2.86 14.68
N MET A 143 -21.71 3.80 14.90
CA MET A 143 -22.06 5.13 15.42
C MET A 143 -22.92 5.90 14.41
N GLU A 144 -22.55 5.87 13.14
CA GLU A 144 -23.31 6.50 12.05
C GLU A 144 -24.73 5.93 11.97
N SER A 145 -24.88 4.61 11.98
CA SER A 145 -26.19 3.94 11.97
C SER A 145 -27.05 4.27 13.20
N MET A 146 -26.43 4.47 14.37
CA MET A 146 -27.15 4.91 15.57
C MET A 146 -27.64 6.35 15.43
N GLU A 147 -26.81 7.27 14.91
CA GLU A 147 -27.18 8.66 14.68
C GLU A 147 -28.32 8.75 13.67
N GLU A 148 -28.21 8.06 12.53
CA GLU A 148 -29.30 7.98 11.52
C GLU A 148 -30.61 7.48 12.14
N TRP A 149 -30.54 6.42 12.95
CA TRP A 149 -31.75 5.88 13.59
C TRP A 149 -32.41 6.89 14.56
N PHE A 150 -31.62 7.64 15.33
CA PHE A 150 -32.14 8.66 16.23
C PHE A 150 -32.78 9.80 15.44
N ASP A 151 -32.13 10.28 14.37
CA ASP A 151 -32.67 11.33 13.51
C ASP A 151 -33.98 10.91 12.82
N GLU A 152 -34.05 9.69 12.30
CA GLU A 152 -35.27 9.16 11.67
C GLU A 152 -36.45 9.00 12.64
N ASN A 153 -36.16 8.79 13.93
CA ASN A 153 -37.19 8.63 14.97
C ASN A 153 -37.46 9.92 15.77
N GLY A 154 -36.86 11.04 15.38
CA GLY A 154 -37.17 12.37 15.95
C GLY A 154 -36.56 12.63 17.33
N TYR A 155 -35.41 12.03 17.62
CA TYR A 155 -34.63 12.23 18.84
C TYR A 155 -33.50 13.22 18.64
#